data_f791d3a2aee603fad6547176e40dc5be
#
_entry.id   f791d3a2aee603fad6547176e40dc5be
#
_cell.length_a   1.000
_cell.length_b   1.000
_cell.length_c   1.000
_cell.angle_alpha   90.00
_cell.angle_beta   90.00
_cell.angle_gamma   90.00
#
_symmetry.space_group_name_H-M   'P 1'
#
loop_
_entity.id
_entity.type
_entity.pdbx_description
1 polymer ?
#
loop_
_entity_poly.entity_id
_entity_poly.type
_entity_poly.pdbx_seq_one_letter_code
_entity_poly.pdbx_strand_id
1 'polypeptide(L)'
;MNCRTLIKQIGLITGATVLGSEFFLSGCTHADSTTGLYTPKDVAFFDEVAETIIPRTSTPGAKDAAVGAFMAHYASDCYDAASQNLLKKGIELINESATSRYKKGFLALTPTEKEILLTETDAAAHKYESNKKNENDPPHYFTLLKQLTLLGFFTSKPGITQVLRYNPVPGKYEGCIPYNNETSWA
;
A
#
# COMPACT_ATOMS: atom_id res chain seq x y z
N MET A 1 16.28 58.67 16.54
CA MET A 1 16.79 57.28 16.60
C MET A 1 18.30 57.29 16.60
N ASN A 2 18.94 56.72 17.64
CA ASN A 2 20.41 56.69 17.71
C ASN A 2 20.97 55.55 16.86
N CYS A 3 22.08 55.80 16.12
CA CYS A 3 22.73 54.79 15.28
C CYS A 3 22.97 53.43 15.96
N ARG A 4 23.28 53.44 17.24
CA ARG A 4 23.46 52.21 18.07
C ARG A 4 22.18 51.38 18.17
N THR A 5 21.01 52.03 18.22
CA THR A 5 19.72 51.33 18.28
C THR A 5 19.33 50.71 16.94
N LEU A 6 19.65 51.42 15.84
CA LEU A 6 19.45 50.94 14.48
C LEU A 6 20.32 49.69 14.17
N ILE A 7 21.60 49.73 14.53
CA ILE A 7 22.52 48.59 14.34
C ILE A 7 22.06 47.35 15.14
N LYS A 8 21.58 47.54 16.38
CA LYS A 8 21.03 46.42 17.18
C LYS A 8 19.77 45.84 16.56
N GLN A 9 18.88 46.68 16.01
CA GLN A 9 17.66 46.19 15.35
C GLN A 9 17.97 45.44 14.03
N ILE A 10 18.91 45.94 13.24
CA ILE A 10 19.38 45.25 12.02
C ILE A 10 20.02 43.92 12.37
N GLY A 11 20.90 43.85 13.39
CA GLY A 11 21.50 42.59 13.85
C GLY A 11 20.49 41.58 14.35
N LEU A 12 19.40 42.02 14.97
CA LEU A 12 18.33 41.16 15.46
C LEU A 12 17.46 40.62 14.31
N ILE A 13 17.16 41.43 13.29
CA ILE A 13 16.42 41.04 12.11
C ILE A 13 17.22 40.06 11.23
N THR A 14 18.50 40.39 10.95
CA THR A 14 19.38 39.52 10.14
C THR A 14 19.73 38.21 10.87
N GLY A 15 19.93 38.24 12.18
CA GLY A 15 20.13 37.03 12.99
C GLY A 15 18.90 36.12 12.99
N ALA A 16 17.71 36.70 13.09
CA ALA A 16 16.46 35.93 13.05
C ALA A 16 16.17 35.27 11.68
N THR A 17 16.56 35.92 10.57
CA THR A 17 16.39 35.35 9.23
C THR A 17 17.38 34.21 8.95
N VAL A 18 18.60 34.28 9.44
CA VAL A 18 19.60 33.21 9.27
C VAL A 18 19.24 31.96 10.12
N LEU A 19 18.88 32.17 11.38
CA LEU A 19 18.45 31.06 12.26
C LEU A 19 17.06 30.48 11.88
N GLY A 20 16.18 31.33 11.34
CA GLY A 20 14.85 30.89 10.89
C GLY A 20 14.90 30.03 9.64
N SER A 21 15.85 30.24 8.73
CA SER A 21 15.96 29.46 7.50
C SER A 21 16.31 27.99 7.75
N GLU A 22 17.07 27.68 8.78
CA GLU A 22 17.37 26.29 9.16
C GLU A 22 16.14 25.56 9.72
N PHE A 23 15.25 26.26 10.41
CA PHE A 23 13.99 25.70 10.87
C PHE A 23 13.00 25.40 9.73
N PHE A 24 13.00 26.21 8.68
CA PHE A 24 12.16 25.96 7.51
C PHE A 24 12.73 24.87 6.60
N LEU A 25 14.05 24.73 6.52
CA LEU A 25 14.70 23.68 5.74
C LEU A 25 14.72 22.32 6.44
N SER A 26 14.68 22.27 7.76
CA SER A 26 14.53 21.02 8.52
C SER A 26 13.09 20.48 8.57
N GLY A 27 12.11 21.21 8.06
CA GLY A 27 10.73 20.74 7.91
C GLY A 27 10.54 19.62 6.87
N CYS A 28 11.59 19.33 6.08
CA CYS A 28 11.63 18.18 5.18
C CYS A 28 12.54 17.05 5.69
N THR A 29 12.71 16.90 6.98
CA THR A 29 13.10 15.59 7.47
C THR A 29 11.97 14.65 7.08
N HIS A 30 12.25 13.67 6.21
CA HIS A 30 11.45 12.47 6.15
C HIS A 30 11.30 12.04 7.63
N ALA A 31 10.17 12.38 8.23
CA ALA A 31 9.74 11.64 9.38
C ALA A 31 9.75 10.20 8.91
N ASP A 32 10.66 9.39 9.44
CA ASP A 32 10.49 7.96 9.39
C ASP A 32 9.03 7.73 9.79
N SER A 33 8.20 7.37 8.83
CA SER A 33 6.76 7.28 8.97
C SER A 33 6.37 6.03 9.77
N THR A 34 6.99 5.89 10.94
CA THR A 34 6.63 4.93 11.99
C THR A 34 5.45 5.38 12.83
N THR A 35 4.86 6.55 12.51
CA THR A 35 3.63 7.08 13.16
C THR A 35 2.39 6.94 12.28
N GLY A 36 2.44 6.11 11.23
CA GLY A 36 1.28 5.77 10.43
C GLY A 36 0.26 4.92 11.21
N LEU A 37 -0.94 4.81 10.67
CA LEU A 37 -2.04 3.98 11.20
C LEU A 37 -1.62 2.50 11.35
N TYR A 38 -0.63 2.05 10.56
CA TYR A 38 -0.11 0.68 10.51
C TYR A 38 1.33 0.61 11.00
N THR A 39 1.61 -0.43 11.81
CA THR A 39 2.95 -0.70 12.33
C THR A 39 3.84 -1.38 11.28
N PRO A 40 5.18 -1.41 11.45
CA PRO A 40 6.06 -2.20 10.59
C PRO A 40 5.69 -3.69 10.50
N LYS A 41 5.08 -4.23 11.56
CA LYS A 41 4.56 -5.60 11.58
C LYS A 41 3.35 -5.76 10.66
N ASP A 42 2.48 -4.76 10.60
CA ASP A 42 1.32 -4.77 9.71
C ASP A 42 1.77 -4.63 8.25
N VAL A 43 2.78 -3.82 7.97
CA VAL A 43 3.41 -3.72 6.64
C VAL A 43 3.98 -5.09 6.22
N ALA A 44 4.72 -5.76 7.11
CA ALA A 44 5.23 -7.10 6.83
C ALA A 44 4.10 -8.13 6.62
N PHE A 45 2.98 -7.98 7.32
CA PHE A 45 1.79 -8.80 7.09
C PHE A 45 1.17 -8.56 5.71
N PHE A 46 1.01 -7.30 5.31
CA PHE A 46 0.55 -6.95 3.97
C PHE A 46 1.47 -7.46 2.87
N ASP A 47 2.79 -7.38 3.06
CA ASP A 47 3.78 -7.93 2.12
C ASP A 47 3.62 -9.44 1.95
N GLU A 48 3.39 -10.19 3.03
CA GLU A 48 3.18 -11.64 2.96
C GLU A 48 1.85 -12.01 2.32
N VAL A 49 0.77 -11.27 2.61
CA VAL A 49 -0.52 -11.46 1.95
C VAL A 49 -0.41 -11.17 0.45
N ALA A 50 0.18 -10.03 0.11
CA ALA A 50 0.34 -9.60 -1.28
C ALA A 50 1.22 -10.57 -2.09
N GLU A 51 2.33 -11.05 -1.52
CA GLU A 51 3.21 -12.04 -2.16
C GLU A 51 2.54 -13.41 -2.32
N THR A 52 1.61 -13.78 -1.43
CA THR A 52 0.84 -15.01 -1.59
C THR A 52 -0.20 -14.88 -2.72
N ILE A 53 -0.75 -13.66 -2.94
CA ILE A 53 -1.70 -13.39 -4.02
C ILE A 53 -0.99 -13.24 -5.38
N ILE A 54 0.15 -12.54 -5.42
CA ILE A 54 0.97 -12.31 -6.62
C ILE A 54 2.41 -12.75 -6.31
N PRO A 55 2.68 -14.06 -6.39
CA PRO A 55 4.00 -14.59 -6.08
C PRO A 55 5.01 -14.27 -7.18
N ARG A 56 6.28 -14.14 -6.79
CA ARG A 56 7.40 -14.10 -7.74
C ARG A 56 7.48 -15.41 -8.53
N THR A 57 7.51 -15.29 -9.85
CA THR A 57 7.68 -16.41 -10.78
C THR A 57 8.77 -16.05 -11.80
N SER A 58 8.50 -16.18 -13.10
CA SER A 58 9.29 -15.55 -14.17
C SER A 58 9.10 -14.03 -14.23
N THR A 59 8.06 -13.52 -13.55
CA THR A 59 7.77 -12.09 -13.37
C THR A 59 7.98 -11.69 -11.92
N PRO A 60 8.19 -10.37 -11.63
CA PRO A 60 8.26 -9.86 -10.27
C PRO A 60 7.02 -10.22 -9.44
N GLY A 61 7.22 -10.48 -8.15
CA GLY A 61 6.14 -10.65 -7.18
C GLY A 61 5.76 -9.32 -6.50
N ALA A 62 4.75 -9.38 -5.63
CA ALA A 62 4.25 -8.21 -4.92
C ALA A 62 5.30 -7.57 -3.99
N LYS A 63 6.17 -8.36 -3.38
CA LYS A 63 7.29 -7.85 -2.56
C LYS A 63 8.31 -7.06 -3.36
N ASP A 64 8.57 -7.44 -4.61
CA ASP A 64 9.48 -6.70 -5.49
C ASP A 64 8.95 -5.30 -5.82
N ALA A 65 7.66 -5.13 -5.75
CA ALA A 65 6.95 -3.87 -5.96
C ALA A 65 6.67 -3.10 -4.65
N ALA A 66 7.15 -3.59 -3.49
CA ALA A 66 6.89 -3.02 -2.16
C ALA A 66 5.39 -2.77 -1.89
N VAL A 67 4.54 -3.72 -2.30
CA VAL A 67 3.07 -3.57 -2.24
C VAL A 67 2.58 -3.41 -0.80
N GLY A 68 3.19 -4.08 0.19
CA GLY A 68 2.77 -3.93 1.59
C GLY A 68 2.95 -2.51 2.13
N ALA A 69 4.04 -1.83 1.78
CA ALA A 69 4.24 -0.42 2.13
C ALA A 69 3.20 0.47 1.41
N PHE A 70 2.94 0.23 0.13
CA PHE A 70 1.89 0.94 -0.61
C PHE A 70 0.52 0.76 0.05
N MET A 71 0.14 -0.48 0.42
CA MET A 71 -1.14 -0.77 1.07
C MET A 71 -1.31 0.00 2.38
N ALA A 72 -0.27 0.04 3.21
CA ALA A 72 -0.28 0.76 4.48
C ALA A 72 -0.47 2.27 4.28
N HIS A 73 0.28 2.89 3.35
CA HIS A 73 0.15 4.31 3.04
C HIS A 73 -1.21 4.63 2.41
N TYR A 74 -1.61 3.89 1.39
CA TYR A 74 -2.88 4.12 0.70
C TYR A 74 -4.08 3.99 1.65
N ALA A 75 -4.09 2.97 2.49
CA ALA A 75 -5.16 2.78 3.45
C ALA A 75 -5.17 3.87 4.54
N SER A 76 -4.00 4.39 4.95
CA SER A 76 -3.92 5.49 5.91
C SER A 76 -4.44 6.81 5.35
N ASP A 77 -4.13 7.10 4.08
CA ASP A 77 -4.33 8.43 3.49
C ASP A 77 -5.63 8.53 2.68
N CYS A 78 -6.09 7.42 2.08
CA CYS A 78 -7.18 7.42 1.13
C CYS A 78 -8.45 6.73 1.63
N TYR A 79 -8.37 5.86 2.65
CA TYR A 79 -9.54 5.17 3.16
C TYR A 79 -10.20 5.90 4.31
N ASP A 80 -11.52 5.79 4.41
CA ASP A 80 -12.29 6.25 5.55
C ASP A 80 -12.05 5.38 6.80
N ALA A 81 -12.44 5.88 7.95
CA ALA A 81 -12.24 5.19 9.23
C ALA A 81 -12.90 3.80 9.28
N ALA A 82 -14.02 3.60 8.57
CA ALA A 82 -14.71 2.31 8.54
C ALA A 82 -13.88 1.27 7.76
N SER A 83 -13.37 1.62 6.59
CA SER A 83 -12.51 0.77 5.77
C SER A 83 -11.16 0.51 6.44
N GLN A 84 -10.56 1.51 7.12
CA GLN A 84 -9.34 1.34 7.91
C GLN A 84 -9.53 0.32 9.04
N ASN A 85 -10.63 0.44 9.78
CA ASN A 85 -10.97 -0.51 10.85
C ASN A 85 -11.24 -1.92 10.30
N LEU A 86 -11.89 -2.00 9.14
CA LEU A 86 -12.16 -3.27 8.47
C LEU A 86 -10.86 -3.99 8.07
N LEU A 87 -9.86 -3.26 7.55
CA LEU A 87 -8.54 -3.81 7.24
C LEU A 87 -7.79 -4.27 8.49
N LYS A 88 -7.80 -3.49 9.58
CA LYS A 88 -7.20 -3.89 10.87
C LYS A 88 -7.82 -5.17 11.40
N LYS A 89 -9.15 -5.22 11.41
CA LYS A 89 -9.89 -6.43 11.79
C LYS A 89 -9.55 -7.62 10.88
N GLY A 90 -9.31 -7.37 9.59
CA GLY A 90 -8.87 -8.39 8.65
C GLY A 90 -7.53 -9.02 9.01
N ILE A 91 -6.54 -8.20 9.43
CA ILE A 91 -5.25 -8.69 9.94
C ILE A 91 -5.46 -9.60 11.15
N GLU A 92 -6.29 -9.19 12.10
CA GLU A 92 -6.59 -9.96 13.31
C GLU A 92 -7.26 -11.30 12.96
N LEU A 93 -8.31 -11.29 12.14
CA LEU A 93 -9.05 -12.50 11.74
C LEU A 93 -8.20 -13.52 10.99
N ILE A 94 -7.31 -13.06 10.10
CA ILE A 94 -6.39 -13.96 9.39
C ILE A 94 -5.38 -14.56 10.38
N ASN A 95 -4.84 -13.78 11.32
CA ASN A 95 -3.94 -14.28 12.35
C ASN A 95 -4.63 -15.25 13.32
N GLU A 96 -5.88 -14.99 13.70
CA GLU A 96 -6.68 -15.91 14.52
C GLU A 96 -6.91 -17.24 13.80
N SER A 97 -7.29 -17.20 12.52
CA SER A 97 -7.49 -18.38 11.68
C SER A 97 -6.19 -19.19 11.55
N ALA A 98 -5.05 -18.52 11.32
CA ALA A 98 -3.74 -19.14 11.28
C ALA A 98 -3.38 -19.81 12.61
N THR A 99 -3.59 -19.11 13.72
CA THR A 99 -3.29 -19.63 15.07
C THR A 99 -4.19 -20.79 15.46
N SER A 100 -5.49 -20.72 15.13
CA SER A 100 -6.44 -21.79 15.40
C SER A 100 -6.05 -23.07 14.69
N ARG A 101 -5.70 -22.98 13.40
CA ARG A 101 -5.44 -24.14 12.54
C ARG A 101 -4.02 -24.69 12.68
N TYR A 102 -3.02 -23.80 12.66
CA TYR A 102 -1.60 -24.18 12.59
C TYR A 102 -0.82 -23.94 13.88
N LYS A 103 -1.46 -23.36 14.91
CA LYS A 103 -0.80 -22.97 16.18
C LYS A 103 0.35 -21.98 16.01
N LYS A 104 0.33 -21.22 14.91
CA LYS A 104 1.33 -20.22 14.54
C LYS A 104 0.62 -18.99 13.97
N GLY A 105 1.20 -17.79 14.15
CA GLY A 105 0.73 -16.58 13.47
C GLY A 105 0.99 -16.64 11.97
N PHE A 106 0.22 -15.90 11.18
CA PHE A 106 0.27 -15.92 9.70
C PHE A 106 1.67 -15.72 9.12
N LEU A 107 2.47 -14.80 9.70
CA LEU A 107 3.84 -14.54 9.25
C LEU A 107 4.77 -15.75 9.37
N ALA A 108 4.50 -16.66 10.32
CA ALA A 108 5.31 -17.85 10.58
C ALA A 108 4.83 -19.09 9.81
N LEU A 109 3.80 -18.98 8.99
CA LEU A 109 3.32 -20.07 8.14
C LEU A 109 4.24 -20.28 6.93
N THR A 110 4.26 -21.52 6.45
CA THR A 110 4.90 -21.86 5.17
C THR A 110 4.13 -21.28 3.99
N PRO A 111 4.74 -21.09 2.82
CA PRO A 111 4.05 -20.57 1.64
C PRO A 111 2.77 -21.35 1.30
N THR A 112 2.82 -22.68 1.35
CA THR A 112 1.66 -23.54 1.09
C THR A 112 0.54 -23.37 2.12
N GLU A 113 0.88 -23.21 3.42
CA GLU A 113 -0.12 -22.98 4.47
C GLU A 113 -0.79 -21.61 4.29
N LYS A 114 -0.03 -20.57 3.89
CA LYS A 114 -0.56 -19.24 3.56
C LYS A 114 -1.52 -19.31 2.38
N GLU A 115 -1.12 -19.98 1.31
CA GLU A 115 -1.94 -20.16 0.11
C GLU A 115 -3.29 -20.84 0.41
N ILE A 116 -3.26 -21.94 1.15
CA ILE A 116 -4.48 -22.68 1.56
C ILE A 116 -5.39 -21.75 2.38
N LEU A 117 -4.82 -21.06 3.39
CA LEU A 117 -5.59 -20.18 4.27
C LEU A 117 -6.23 -19.01 3.50
N LEU A 118 -5.48 -18.37 2.63
CA LEU A 118 -6.00 -17.23 1.84
C LEU A 118 -6.98 -17.68 0.77
N THR A 119 -6.82 -18.86 0.18
CA THR A 119 -7.77 -19.42 -0.77
C THR A 119 -9.13 -19.68 -0.10
N GLU A 120 -9.14 -20.26 1.10
CA GLU A 120 -10.37 -20.44 1.88
C GLU A 120 -11.02 -19.11 2.27
N THR A 121 -10.19 -18.12 2.62
CA THR A 121 -10.64 -16.75 2.94
C THR A 121 -11.24 -16.06 1.71
N ASP A 122 -10.66 -16.24 0.53
CA ASP A 122 -11.19 -15.71 -0.74
C ASP A 122 -12.54 -16.34 -1.08
N ALA A 123 -12.67 -17.66 -0.92
CA ALA A 123 -13.95 -18.35 -1.11
C ALA A 123 -15.04 -17.83 -0.15
N ALA A 124 -14.68 -17.57 1.11
CA ALA A 124 -15.59 -16.95 2.07
C ALA A 124 -15.98 -15.53 1.68
N ALA A 125 -15.03 -14.74 1.18
CA ALA A 125 -15.26 -13.39 0.68
C ALA A 125 -16.21 -13.39 -0.52
N HIS A 126 -16.00 -14.27 -1.50
CA HIS A 126 -16.90 -14.43 -2.64
C HIS A 126 -18.33 -14.80 -2.22
N LYS A 127 -18.46 -15.72 -1.27
CA LYS A 127 -19.77 -16.10 -0.74
C LYS A 127 -20.45 -14.93 -0.01
N TYR A 128 -19.69 -14.15 0.74
CA TYR A 128 -20.19 -12.95 1.42
C TYR A 128 -20.70 -11.93 0.40
N GLU A 129 -19.88 -11.58 -0.62
CA GLU A 129 -20.24 -10.60 -1.66
C GLU A 129 -21.49 -11.05 -2.45
N SER A 130 -21.59 -12.35 -2.79
CA SER A 130 -22.75 -12.89 -3.51
C SER A 130 -24.06 -12.88 -2.70
N ASN A 131 -23.96 -12.86 -1.36
CA ASN A 131 -25.11 -12.85 -0.46
C ASN A 131 -25.46 -11.45 0.07
N LYS A 132 -24.74 -10.41 -0.33
CA LYS A 132 -25.07 -9.03 0.03
C LYS A 132 -26.49 -8.68 -0.39
N LYS A 133 -27.22 -8.06 0.51
CA LYS A 133 -28.59 -7.61 0.25
C LYS A 133 -28.66 -6.19 -0.32
N ASN A 134 -27.68 -5.35 0.05
CA ASN A 134 -27.58 -3.98 -0.40
C ASN A 134 -26.15 -3.71 -0.95
N GLU A 135 -26.08 -2.93 -2.03
CA GLU A 135 -24.80 -2.50 -2.59
C GLU A 135 -23.97 -1.65 -1.62
N ASN A 136 -24.64 -0.96 -0.68
CA ASN A 136 -24.01 -0.12 0.33
C ASN A 136 -23.50 -0.90 1.56
N ASP A 137 -23.71 -2.22 1.64
CA ASP A 137 -23.13 -3.02 2.72
C ASP A 137 -21.60 -3.01 2.58
N PRO A 138 -20.84 -2.95 3.71
CA PRO A 138 -19.37 -2.90 3.63
C PRO A 138 -18.85 -4.15 2.91
N PRO A 139 -17.74 -4.04 2.16
CA PRO A 139 -17.12 -5.20 1.51
C PRO A 139 -16.54 -6.15 2.54
N HIS A 140 -16.28 -7.39 2.13
CA HIS A 140 -15.50 -8.29 2.96
C HIS A 140 -14.06 -7.77 3.09
N TYR A 141 -13.44 -7.89 4.28
CA TYR A 141 -12.08 -7.37 4.52
C TYR A 141 -11.05 -7.92 3.53
N PHE A 142 -11.19 -9.18 3.12
CA PHE A 142 -10.28 -9.80 2.16
C PHE A 142 -10.46 -9.24 0.75
N THR A 143 -11.66 -8.82 0.38
CA THR A 143 -11.92 -8.10 -0.87
C THR A 143 -11.11 -6.81 -0.94
N LEU A 144 -11.07 -6.02 0.16
CA LEU A 144 -10.23 -4.82 0.23
C LEU A 144 -8.74 -5.14 0.15
N LEU A 145 -8.26 -6.15 0.87
CA LEU A 145 -6.85 -6.59 0.81
C LEU A 145 -6.46 -6.98 -0.62
N LYS A 146 -7.29 -7.75 -1.29
CA LYS A 146 -7.06 -8.20 -2.67
C LYS A 146 -7.06 -7.02 -3.66
N GLN A 147 -8.03 -6.10 -3.53
CA GLN A 147 -8.08 -4.89 -4.36
C GLN A 147 -6.85 -4.02 -4.18
N LEU A 148 -6.41 -3.77 -2.94
CA LEU A 148 -5.20 -3.00 -2.66
C LEU A 148 -3.94 -3.68 -3.19
N THR A 149 -3.86 -5.00 -3.09
CA THR A 149 -2.74 -5.78 -3.65
C THR A 149 -2.66 -5.60 -5.17
N LEU A 150 -3.79 -5.78 -5.88
CA LEU A 150 -3.85 -5.60 -7.33
C LEU A 150 -3.55 -4.15 -7.73
N LEU A 151 -4.14 -3.19 -7.04
CA LEU A 151 -3.89 -1.76 -7.29
C LEU A 151 -2.39 -1.45 -7.11
N GLY A 152 -1.81 -1.80 -5.95
CA GLY A 152 -0.41 -1.51 -5.67
C GLY A 152 0.56 -2.19 -6.64
N PHE A 153 0.28 -3.43 -7.02
CA PHE A 153 1.13 -4.14 -7.95
C PHE A 153 1.06 -3.57 -9.37
N PHE A 154 -0.14 -3.47 -9.95
CA PHE A 154 -0.32 -3.05 -11.34
C PHE A 154 -0.12 -1.55 -11.58
N THR A 155 -0.04 -0.72 -10.55
CA THR A 155 0.39 0.68 -10.64
C THR A 155 1.87 0.88 -10.31
N SER A 156 2.56 -0.15 -9.85
CA SER A 156 3.99 -0.11 -9.54
C SER A 156 4.86 -0.12 -10.80
N LYS A 157 6.10 0.39 -10.69
CA LYS A 157 7.05 0.33 -11.78
C LYS A 157 7.31 -1.11 -12.26
N PRO A 158 7.59 -2.11 -11.40
CA PRO A 158 7.75 -3.49 -11.84
C PRO A 158 6.49 -4.05 -12.54
N GLY A 159 5.31 -3.81 -12.00
CA GLY A 159 4.05 -4.29 -12.58
C GLY A 159 3.81 -3.73 -13.97
N ILE A 160 3.96 -2.41 -14.15
CA ILE A 160 3.71 -1.73 -15.42
C ILE A 160 4.77 -2.10 -16.47
N THR A 161 6.06 -2.15 -16.10
CA THR A 161 7.14 -2.24 -17.10
C THR A 161 7.63 -3.66 -17.37
N GLN A 162 7.38 -4.62 -16.45
CA GLN A 162 7.89 -5.99 -16.58
C GLN A 162 6.79 -7.04 -16.73
N VAL A 163 5.56 -6.72 -16.30
CA VAL A 163 4.41 -7.63 -16.40
C VAL A 163 3.45 -7.18 -17.49
N LEU A 164 3.22 -5.87 -17.59
CA LEU A 164 2.38 -5.26 -18.61
C LEU A 164 3.23 -4.63 -19.72
N ARG A 165 2.57 -4.24 -20.82
CA ARG A 165 3.18 -3.46 -21.90
C ARG A 165 2.99 -1.99 -21.62
N TYR A 166 4.04 -1.33 -21.16
CA TYR A 166 4.00 0.11 -20.91
C TYR A 166 4.30 0.90 -22.18
N ASN A 167 3.35 1.73 -22.61
CA ASN A 167 3.54 2.69 -23.69
C ASN A 167 3.19 4.10 -23.19
N PRO A 168 4.18 4.94 -22.83
CA PRO A 168 3.93 6.26 -22.26
C PRO A 168 3.25 7.23 -23.25
N VAL A 169 3.43 7.01 -24.55
CA VAL A 169 2.83 7.85 -25.60
C VAL A 169 2.27 6.96 -26.70
N PRO A 170 1.02 6.51 -26.60
CA PRO A 170 0.44 5.56 -27.54
C PRO A 170 0.30 6.09 -28.99
N GLY A 171 0.40 7.39 -29.20
CA GLY A 171 0.31 8.02 -30.51
C GLY A 171 -1.13 8.04 -31.04
N LYS A 172 -1.47 7.09 -31.90
CA LYS A 172 -2.83 6.96 -32.44
C LYS A 172 -3.59 5.79 -31.82
N TYR A 173 -4.91 5.91 -31.78
CA TYR A 173 -5.77 4.81 -31.37
C TYR A 173 -6.01 3.85 -32.55
N GLU A 174 -5.71 2.57 -32.35
CA GLU A 174 -6.03 1.46 -33.27
C GLU A 174 -6.87 0.43 -32.51
N GLY A 175 -8.19 0.48 -32.68
CA GLY A 175 -9.13 -0.33 -31.89
C GLY A 175 -9.15 -1.83 -32.26
N CYS A 176 -8.70 -2.17 -33.49
CA CYS A 176 -8.68 -3.54 -33.99
C CYS A 176 -7.30 -3.88 -34.53
N ILE A 177 -6.46 -4.47 -33.67
CA ILE A 177 -5.15 -4.99 -34.07
C ILE A 177 -5.13 -6.51 -33.92
N PRO A 178 -4.34 -7.26 -34.75
CA PRO A 178 -4.16 -8.68 -34.52
C PRO A 178 -3.56 -8.99 -33.16
N TYR A 179 -4.11 -9.98 -32.46
CA TYR A 179 -3.56 -10.46 -31.20
C TYR A 179 -2.46 -11.50 -31.46
N ASN A 180 -1.25 -11.23 -31.03
CA ASN A 180 -0.06 -12.08 -31.23
C ASN A 180 0.44 -12.72 -29.92
N ASN A 181 -0.46 -13.05 -28.99
CA ASN A 181 -0.13 -13.57 -27.65
C ASN A 181 0.75 -12.62 -26.81
N GLU A 182 0.57 -11.34 -26.98
CA GLU A 182 1.30 -10.32 -26.24
C GLU A 182 0.66 -10.04 -24.88
N THR A 183 1.46 -9.54 -23.93
CA THR A 183 0.96 -9.09 -22.62
C THR A 183 0.01 -7.90 -22.78
N SER A 184 -0.90 -7.73 -21.82
CA SER A 184 -1.86 -6.62 -21.80
C SER A 184 -1.16 -5.26 -21.70
N TRP A 185 -1.79 -4.24 -22.29
CA TRP A 185 -1.34 -2.86 -22.14
C TRP A 185 -1.57 -2.38 -20.70
N ALA A 186 -0.66 -1.49 -20.19
CA ALA A 186 -0.81 -0.76 -18.93
C ALA A 186 -1.66 0.49 -19.13
#